data_067e39cc302348a591d9fb29a4f8ccf6
#
_entry.id   067e39cc302348a591d9fb29a4f8ccf6
#
_cell.length_a   1.000
_cell.length_b   1.000
_cell.length_c   1.000
_cell.angle_alpha   90.00
_cell.angle_beta   90.00
_cell.angle_gamma   90.00
#
_symmetry.space_group_name_H-M   'P 1'
#
loop_
_entity.id
_entity.type
_entity.pdbx_description
1 polymer ?
#
loop_
_entity_poly.entity_id
_entity_poly.type
_entity_poly.pdbx_seq_one_letter_code
_entity_poly.pdbx_strand_id
1 'polypeptide(L)'
;MLGIYGTKFFHMRAILGRCLVLCTLGLAGCASLPPANPHDACHIFSGNLRWYRAVMAAEDQWNLPPEVALSFVYRESSYRANARPPRQYLLGVIPWGRISDAFGYAQITDAAWEDYLADTGRGRLAARNDFSDAIDFIGWYIDKTNKLLKIPKTDSYRQYIAYHEGWGNYKNYKKNEK
;
A
#
# COMPACT_ATOMS: atom_id res chain seq x y z
N MET A 1 8.69 65.53 2.23
CA MET A 1 9.21 64.40 1.46
C MET A 1 9.07 63.08 2.27
N LEU A 2 7.85 62.65 2.58
CA LEU A 2 7.56 61.47 3.43
C LEU A 2 6.22 60.86 2.98
N GLY A 3 6.18 60.20 1.84
CA GLY A 3 4.92 59.64 1.33
C GLY A 3 5.01 58.47 0.34
N ILE A 4 6.20 57.97 0.01
CA ILE A 4 6.34 56.97 -1.08
C ILE A 4 6.74 55.54 -0.58
N TYR A 5 7.16 55.40 0.67
CA TYR A 5 7.62 54.10 1.20
C TYR A 5 6.51 53.21 1.81
N GLY A 6 5.36 53.77 2.16
CA GLY A 6 4.27 53.02 2.82
C GLY A 6 3.49 52.09 1.91
N THR A 7 3.30 52.42 0.65
CA THR A 7 2.45 51.66 -0.29
C THR A 7 3.13 50.42 -0.83
N LYS A 8 4.45 50.41 -0.99
CA LYS A 8 5.19 49.22 -1.47
C LYS A 8 5.24 48.07 -0.45
N PHE A 9 5.30 48.39 0.84
CA PHE A 9 5.28 47.40 1.92
C PHE A 9 3.92 46.69 2.07
N PHE A 10 2.83 47.40 1.81
CA PHE A 10 1.48 46.86 1.92
C PHE A 10 1.16 45.88 0.78
N HIS A 11 1.60 46.21 -0.45
CA HIS A 11 1.45 45.31 -1.60
C HIS A 11 2.31 44.04 -1.49
N MET A 12 3.51 44.13 -0.94
CA MET A 12 4.41 42.98 -0.79
C MET A 12 3.90 41.99 0.24
N ARG A 13 3.26 42.46 1.34
CA ARG A 13 2.59 41.59 2.33
C ARG A 13 1.36 40.88 1.77
N ALA A 14 0.59 41.55 0.92
CA ALA A 14 -0.59 40.98 0.28
C ALA A 14 -0.22 39.90 -0.76
N ILE A 15 0.90 40.06 -1.47
CA ILE A 15 1.39 39.08 -2.44
C ILE A 15 1.98 37.85 -1.73
N LEU A 16 2.77 38.01 -0.66
CA LEU A 16 3.28 36.88 0.14
C LEU A 16 2.14 36.10 0.79
N GLY A 17 1.11 36.75 1.31
CA GLY A 17 -0.05 36.10 1.89
C GLY A 17 -0.85 35.27 0.88
N ARG A 18 -1.00 35.79 -0.36
CA ARG A 18 -1.69 35.06 -1.44
C ARG A 18 -0.88 33.89 -1.99
N CYS A 19 0.45 34.00 -2.09
CA CYS A 19 1.30 32.86 -2.46
C CYS A 19 1.30 31.77 -1.40
N LEU A 20 1.27 32.13 -0.10
CA LEU A 20 1.23 31.12 0.99
C LEU A 20 -0.09 30.34 1.00
N VAL A 21 -1.22 31.00 0.76
CA VAL A 21 -2.55 30.36 0.69
C VAL A 21 -2.68 29.46 -0.55
N LEU A 22 -2.10 29.86 -1.69
CA LEU A 22 -2.08 29.03 -2.91
C LEU A 22 -1.20 27.78 -2.76
N CYS A 23 -0.09 27.86 -2.01
CA CYS A 23 0.74 26.67 -1.74
C CYS A 23 0.08 25.65 -0.80
N THR A 24 -0.81 26.06 0.10
CA THR A 24 -1.49 25.14 1.01
C THR A 24 -2.65 24.36 0.37
N LEU A 25 -3.20 24.84 -0.72
CA LEU A 25 -4.27 24.15 -1.48
C LEU A 25 -3.77 23.03 -2.40
N GLY A 26 -2.45 22.92 -2.62
CA GLY A 26 -1.84 21.90 -3.50
C GLY A 26 -1.48 20.57 -2.83
N LEU A 27 -1.66 20.41 -1.52
CA LEU A 27 -1.25 19.22 -0.76
C LEU A 27 -2.41 18.23 -0.45
N ALA A 28 -3.55 18.36 -1.11
CA ALA A 28 -4.53 17.29 -1.16
C ALA A 28 -3.94 16.14 -1.96
N GLY A 29 -3.12 15.30 -1.32
CA GLY A 29 -2.60 14.07 -1.90
C GLY A 29 -3.77 13.28 -2.45
N CYS A 30 -3.76 12.95 -3.74
CA CYS A 30 -4.73 12.09 -4.38
C CYS A 30 -4.63 10.68 -3.79
N ALA A 31 -5.19 10.46 -2.61
CA ALA A 31 -5.44 9.11 -2.12
C ALA A 31 -6.49 8.50 -3.05
N SER A 32 -6.10 7.47 -3.81
CA SER A 32 -7.05 6.75 -4.64
C SER A 32 -8.16 6.17 -3.75
N LEU A 33 -9.41 6.50 -4.07
CA LEU A 33 -10.56 5.89 -3.40
C LEU A 33 -10.65 4.41 -3.79
N PRO A 34 -11.16 3.54 -2.91
CA PRO A 34 -11.49 2.18 -3.26
C PRO A 34 -12.43 2.12 -4.46
N PRO A 35 -12.30 1.11 -5.35
CA PRO A 35 -13.17 0.97 -6.51
C PRO A 35 -14.62 0.70 -6.07
N ALA A 36 -15.57 1.28 -6.79
CA ALA A 36 -17.01 1.08 -6.49
C ALA A 36 -17.45 -0.39 -6.69
N ASN A 37 -16.84 -1.10 -7.64
CA ASN A 37 -17.00 -2.54 -7.81
C ASN A 37 -15.65 -3.26 -7.65
N PRO A 38 -15.30 -3.71 -6.44
CA PRO A 38 -13.99 -4.33 -6.16
C PRO A 38 -13.86 -5.77 -6.66
N HIS A 39 -14.92 -6.36 -7.21
CA HIS A 39 -14.94 -7.73 -7.75
C HIS A 39 -14.82 -7.77 -9.28
N ASP A 40 -14.77 -6.62 -9.93
CA ASP A 40 -14.69 -6.52 -11.39
C ASP A 40 -13.34 -5.87 -11.77
N ALA A 41 -12.43 -6.68 -12.30
CA ALA A 41 -11.11 -6.22 -12.73
C ALA A 41 -11.19 -5.14 -13.84
N CYS A 42 -12.14 -5.26 -14.77
CA CYS A 42 -12.32 -4.26 -15.81
C CYS A 42 -12.75 -2.91 -15.21
N HIS A 43 -13.64 -2.94 -14.23
CA HIS A 43 -14.06 -1.74 -13.52
C HIS A 43 -12.92 -1.10 -12.69
N ILE A 44 -12.14 -1.93 -12.00
CA ILE A 44 -10.96 -1.47 -11.23
C ILE A 44 -9.97 -0.76 -12.15
N PHE A 45 -9.64 -1.36 -13.28
CA PHE A 45 -8.63 -0.85 -14.21
C PHE A 45 -9.11 0.35 -15.03
N SER A 46 -10.37 0.37 -15.46
CA SER A 46 -10.94 1.53 -16.18
C SER A 46 -10.97 2.78 -15.30
N GLY A 47 -11.17 2.62 -14.00
CA GLY A 47 -11.13 3.73 -13.04
C GLY A 47 -9.71 4.18 -12.66
N ASN A 48 -8.69 3.34 -12.90
CA ASN A 48 -7.31 3.66 -12.48
C ASN A 48 -6.24 3.00 -13.36
N LEU A 49 -5.85 3.68 -14.43
CA LEU A 49 -4.82 3.21 -15.35
C LEU A 49 -3.45 2.98 -14.68
N ARG A 50 -3.13 3.70 -13.60
CA ARG A 50 -1.90 3.46 -12.84
C ARG A 50 -1.92 2.07 -12.18
N TRP A 51 -3.07 1.65 -11.67
CA TRP A 51 -3.22 0.33 -11.07
C TRP A 51 -3.09 -0.78 -12.11
N TYR A 52 -3.69 -0.59 -13.29
CA TYR A 52 -3.50 -1.52 -14.41
C TYR A 52 -2.01 -1.69 -14.73
N ARG A 53 -1.29 -0.58 -14.92
CA ARG A 53 0.15 -0.62 -15.23
C ARG A 53 0.97 -1.28 -14.13
N ALA A 54 0.65 -1.05 -12.87
CA ALA A 54 1.34 -1.67 -11.73
C ALA A 54 1.15 -3.19 -11.72
N VAL A 55 -0.07 -3.66 -11.96
CA VAL A 55 -0.37 -5.11 -12.01
C VAL A 55 0.34 -5.77 -13.20
N MET A 56 0.30 -5.17 -14.39
CA MET A 56 1.02 -5.69 -15.56
C MET A 56 2.54 -5.71 -15.36
N ALA A 57 3.11 -4.69 -14.74
CA ALA A 57 4.54 -4.66 -14.41
C ALA A 57 4.94 -5.78 -13.42
N ALA A 58 4.09 -6.10 -12.46
CA ALA A 58 4.35 -7.20 -11.53
C ALA A 58 4.14 -8.58 -12.19
N GLU A 59 3.23 -8.70 -13.14
CA GLU A 59 3.11 -9.89 -13.98
C GLU A 59 4.39 -10.11 -14.78
N ASP A 60 4.89 -9.08 -15.45
CA ASP A 60 6.13 -9.15 -16.25
C ASP A 60 7.36 -9.47 -15.38
N GLN A 61 7.48 -8.85 -14.22
CA GLN A 61 8.66 -8.98 -13.36
C GLN A 61 8.67 -10.25 -12.52
N TRP A 62 7.52 -10.60 -11.94
CA TRP A 62 7.38 -11.68 -10.95
C TRP A 62 6.60 -12.88 -11.48
N ASN A 63 6.05 -12.82 -12.70
CA ASN A 63 5.07 -13.79 -13.20
C ASN A 63 3.91 -13.97 -12.20
N LEU A 64 3.42 -12.83 -11.68
CA LEU A 64 2.30 -12.74 -10.75
C LEU A 64 0.99 -12.66 -11.54
N PRO A 65 0.07 -13.65 -11.43
CA PRO A 65 -1.20 -13.55 -12.13
C PRO A 65 -2.00 -12.31 -11.65
N PRO A 66 -2.55 -11.49 -12.55
CA PRO A 66 -3.30 -10.27 -12.21
C PRO A 66 -4.45 -10.50 -11.23
N GLU A 67 -5.18 -11.60 -11.39
CA GLU A 67 -6.29 -11.98 -10.51
C GLU A 67 -5.81 -12.32 -9.09
N VAL A 68 -4.62 -12.91 -8.96
CA VAL A 68 -4.00 -13.18 -7.66
C VAL A 68 -3.61 -11.86 -7.00
N ALA A 69 -2.94 -10.96 -7.73
CA ALA A 69 -2.56 -9.65 -7.22
C ALA A 69 -3.77 -8.87 -6.68
N LEU A 70 -4.83 -8.76 -7.46
CA LEU A 70 -6.06 -8.06 -7.08
C LEU A 70 -6.77 -8.72 -5.90
N SER A 71 -6.79 -10.05 -5.84
CA SER A 71 -7.41 -10.80 -4.75
C SER A 71 -6.73 -10.54 -3.41
N PHE A 72 -5.40 -10.43 -3.39
CA PHE A 72 -4.63 -10.09 -2.19
C PHE A 72 -4.97 -8.69 -1.70
N VAL A 73 -4.91 -7.67 -2.57
CA VAL A 73 -5.24 -6.30 -2.18
C VAL A 73 -6.68 -6.18 -1.67
N TYR A 74 -7.62 -6.86 -2.34
CA TYR A 74 -9.01 -6.89 -1.87
C TYR A 74 -9.12 -7.49 -0.49
N ARG A 75 -8.51 -8.64 -0.27
CA ARG A 75 -8.58 -9.39 1.00
C ARG A 75 -7.93 -8.61 2.15
N GLU A 76 -6.78 -7.99 1.92
CA GLU A 76 -6.00 -7.30 2.94
C GLU A 76 -6.60 -5.94 3.34
N SER A 77 -7.05 -5.15 2.37
CA SER A 77 -7.43 -3.77 2.63
C SER A 77 -8.75 -3.32 2.01
N SER A 78 -9.36 -4.14 1.15
CA SER A 78 -10.44 -3.70 0.25
C SER A 78 -10.04 -2.45 -0.54
N TYR A 79 -8.83 -2.45 -1.08
CA TYR A 79 -8.22 -1.35 -1.85
C TYR A 79 -8.04 -0.04 -1.07
N ARG A 80 -7.93 -0.07 0.25
CA ARG A 80 -7.70 1.12 1.07
C ARG A 80 -6.20 1.36 1.28
N ALA A 81 -5.69 2.48 0.77
CA ALA A 81 -4.28 2.85 0.86
C ALA A 81 -3.74 2.93 2.30
N ASN A 82 -4.55 3.43 3.21
CA ASN A 82 -4.14 3.67 4.60
C ASN A 82 -4.80 2.68 5.58
N ALA A 83 -5.10 1.45 5.11
CA ALA A 83 -5.63 0.40 5.97
C ALA A 83 -4.65 0.08 7.09
N ARG A 84 -5.19 -0.12 8.29
CA ARG A 84 -4.45 -0.51 9.49
C ARG A 84 -5.28 -1.48 10.32
N PRO A 85 -4.65 -2.40 11.07
CA PRO A 85 -5.33 -3.23 12.06
C PRO A 85 -6.08 -2.40 13.10
N PRO A 86 -7.13 -2.97 13.71
CA PRO A 86 -7.88 -2.31 14.78
C PRO A 86 -6.99 -1.88 15.95
N ARG A 87 -7.39 -0.81 16.62
CA ARG A 87 -6.77 -0.43 17.90
C ARG A 87 -7.22 -1.38 19.00
N GLN A 88 -6.30 -1.71 19.87
CA GLN A 88 -6.61 -2.33 21.14
C GLN A 88 -6.93 -1.25 22.16
N TYR A 89 -7.78 -1.58 23.15
CA TYR A 89 -8.14 -0.67 24.22
C TYR A 89 -7.93 -1.37 25.56
N LEU A 90 -7.16 -0.75 26.44
CA LEU A 90 -7.05 -1.18 27.83
C LEU A 90 -8.34 -0.75 28.56
N LEU A 91 -8.95 -1.66 29.35
CA LEU A 91 -10.22 -1.44 30.03
C LEU A 91 -11.38 -0.96 29.11
N GLY A 92 -11.27 -1.26 27.80
CA GLY A 92 -12.30 -0.91 26.82
C GLY A 92 -12.34 0.56 26.38
N VAL A 93 -11.55 1.45 27.01
CA VAL A 93 -11.63 2.91 26.76
C VAL A 93 -10.29 3.57 26.47
N ILE A 94 -9.17 3.05 26.99
CA ILE A 94 -7.85 3.66 26.84
C ILE A 94 -7.14 3.06 25.61
N PRO A 95 -6.81 3.82 24.55
CA PRO A 95 -6.10 3.28 23.39
C PRO A 95 -4.72 2.75 23.80
N TRP A 96 -4.48 1.44 23.59
CA TRP A 96 -3.23 0.77 24.00
C TRP A 96 -2.29 0.43 22.83
N GLY A 97 -2.67 0.73 21.61
CA GLY A 97 -1.87 0.39 20.45
C GLY A 97 -2.67 -0.38 19.40
N ARG A 98 -1.99 -1.14 18.57
CA ARG A 98 -2.59 -2.01 17.54
C ARG A 98 -2.10 -3.44 17.70
N ILE A 99 -2.89 -4.39 17.21
CA ILE A 99 -2.53 -5.82 17.27
C ILE A 99 -1.34 -6.16 16.37
N SER A 100 -1.05 -5.32 15.37
CA SER A 100 0.05 -5.48 14.42
C SER A 100 0.45 -4.12 13.85
N ASP A 101 1.68 -4.03 13.33
CA ASP A 101 2.23 -2.90 12.57
C ASP A 101 1.88 -2.94 11.07
N ALA A 102 1.07 -3.92 10.65
CA ALA A 102 0.60 -4.07 9.27
C ALA A 102 -0.01 -2.77 8.73
N PHE A 103 0.33 -2.42 7.49
CA PHE A 103 -0.10 -1.16 6.90
C PHE A 103 -0.28 -1.25 5.38
N GLY A 104 -1.19 -0.42 4.88
CA GLY A 104 -1.33 -0.15 3.46
C GLY A 104 -2.21 -1.13 2.71
N TYR A 105 -2.09 -1.12 1.38
CA TYR A 105 -2.89 -1.93 0.47
C TYR A 105 -2.79 -3.44 0.71
N ALA A 106 -1.60 -3.92 1.02
CA ALA A 106 -1.32 -5.34 1.22
C ALA A 106 -1.08 -5.70 2.70
N GLN A 107 -1.39 -4.82 3.64
CA GLN A 107 -1.20 -5.04 5.08
C GLN A 107 0.18 -5.59 5.44
N ILE A 108 1.21 -4.96 4.87
CA ILE A 108 2.60 -5.38 5.00
C ILE A 108 3.12 -4.97 6.38
N THR A 109 3.74 -5.89 7.11
CA THR A 109 4.42 -5.61 8.38
C THR A 109 5.75 -4.89 8.16
N ASP A 110 6.27 -4.22 9.19
CA ASP A 110 7.55 -3.51 9.12
C ASP A 110 8.68 -4.48 8.75
N ALA A 111 8.76 -5.65 9.40
CA ALA A 111 9.78 -6.65 9.13
C ALA A 111 9.72 -7.19 7.69
N ALA A 112 8.53 -7.53 7.19
CA ALA A 112 8.38 -8.02 5.81
C ALA A 112 8.73 -6.94 4.77
N TRP A 113 8.45 -5.67 5.09
CA TRP A 113 8.82 -4.55 4.25
C TRP A 113 10.34 -4.34 4.17
N GLU A 114 11.02 -4.42 5.31
CA GLU A 114 12.48 -4.34 5.38
C GLU A 114 13.15 -5.46 4.59
N ASP A 115 12.68 -6.70 4.72
CA ASP A 115 13.17 -7.85 3.94
C ASP A 115 13.01 -7.61 2.43
N TYR A 116 11.85 -7.10 2.00
CA TYR A 116 11.59 -6.78 0.60
C TYR A 116 12.52 -5.69 0.08
N LEU A 117 12.70 -4.59 0.81
CA LEU A 117 13.61 -3.52 0.41
C LEU A 117 15.05 -4.01 0.31
N ALA A 118 15.50 -4.86 1.24
CA ALA A 118 16.82 -5.44 1.23
C ALA A 118 17.04 -6.38 0.02
N ASP A 119 16.08 -7.25 -0.27
CA ASP A 119 16.19 -8.22 -1.36
C ASP A 119 16.11 -7.57 -2.75
N THR A 120 15.32 -6.50 -2.90
CA THR A 120 15.06 -5.88 -4.21
C THR A 120 15.89 -4.64 -4.49
N GLY A 121 16.56 -4.08 -3.49
CA GLY A 121 17.29 -2.82 -3.61
C GLY A 121 16.39 -1.60 -3.83
N ARG A 122 15.07 -1.71 -3.58
CA ARG A 122 14.14 -0.60 -3.70
C ARG A 122 14.50 0.54 -2.75
N GLY A 123 14.40 1.77 -3.24
CA GLY A 123 14.82 2.95 -2.51
C GLY A 123 13.84 3.40 -1.43
N ARG A 124 14.28 4.37 -0.62
CA ARG A 124 13.51 4.94 0.51
C ARG A 124 12.20 5.64 0.13
N LEU A 125 11.96 5.86 -1.16
CA LEU A 125 10.70 6.46 -1.65
C LEU A 125 9.59 5.44 -1.82
N ALA A 126 9.90 4.13 -1.76
CA ALA A 126 8.88 3.08 -1.78
C ALA A 126 8.01 3.15 -0.53
N ALA A 127 6.70 2.94 -0.68
CA ALA A 127 5.73 3.10 0.38
C ALA A 127 4.63 2.04 0.35
N ARG A 128 4.31 1.43 1.49
CA ARG A 128 3.27 0.40 1.64
C ARG A 128 1.86 0.88 1.28
N ASN A 129 1.63 2.18 1.24
CA ASN A 129 0.38 2.82 0.82
C ASN A 129 0.42 3.38 -0.60
N ASP A 130 1.50 3.17 -1.35
CA ASP A 130 1.48 3.28 -2.82
C ASP A 130 1.05 1.94 -3.40
N PHE A 131 0.11 1.97 -4.36
CA PHE A 131 -0.45 0.76 -4.94
C PHE A 131 0.59 -0.01 -5.75
N SER A 132 1.45 0.68 -6.50
CA SER A 132 2.46 0.04 -7.34
C SER A 132 3.51 -0.69 -6.49
N ASP A 133 3.94 -0.07 -5.39
CA ASP A 133 4.90 -0.68 -4.48
C ASP A 133 4.28 -1.87 -3.72
N ALA A 134 3.00 -1.76 -3.34
CA ALA A 134 2.29 -2.86 -2.67
C ALA A 134 2.09 -4.06 -3.61
N ILE A 135 1.77 -3.84 -4.89
CA ILE A 135 1.64 -4.91 -5.90
C ILE A 135 2.99 -5.56 -6.19
N ASP A 136 4.05 -4.77 -6.30
CA ASP A 136 5.40 -5.30 -6.49
C ASP A 136 5.86 -6.14 -5.29
N PHE A 137 5.55 -5.70 -4.06
CA PHE A 137 5.78 -6.48 -2.86
C PHE A 137 5.03 -7.83 -2.88
N ILE A 138 3.75 -7.82 -3.27
CA ILE A 138 2.97 -9.07 -3.40
C ILE A 138 3.65 -10.02 -4.41
N GLY A 139 4.10 -9.48 -5.54
CA GLY A 139 4.82 -10.27 -6.56
C GLY A 139 6.10 -10.91 -6.01
N TRP A 140 6.94 -10.12 -5.34
CA TRP A 140 8.14 -10.61 -4.67
C TRP A 140 7.82 -11.70 -3.63
N TYR A 141 6.82 -11.48 -2.79
CA TYR A 141 6.45 -12.41 -1.73
C TYR A 141 5.95 -13.76 -2.29
N ILE A 142 5.09 -13.70 -3.30
CA ILE A 142 4.56 -14.90 -3.98
C ILE A 142 5.66 -15.65 -4.74
N ASP A 143 6.59 -14.95 -5.38
CA ASP A 143 7.74 -15.54 -6.03
C ASP A 143 8.64 -16.26 -5.02
N LYS A 144 8.94 -15.61 -3.89
CA LYS A 144 9.72 -16.19 -2.79
C LYS A 144 8.99 -17.38 -2.17
N THR A 145 7.67 -17.31 -1.98
CA THR A 145 6.84 -18.41 -1.51
C THR A 145 6.89 -19.61 -2.47
N ASN A 146 6.78 -19.36 -3.77
CA ASN A 146 6.91 -20.42 -4.78
C ASN A 146 8.28 -21.10 -4.73
N LYS A 147 9.35 -20.32 -4.60
CA LYS A 147 10.72 -20.85 -4.49
C LYS A 147 10.94 -21.66 -3.21
N LEU A 148 10.44 -21.20 -2.07
CA LEU A 148 10.67 -21.81 -0.75
C LEU A 148 9.74 -22.99 -0.45
N LEU A 149 8.46 -22.87 -0.81
CA LEU A 149 7.41 -23.83 -0.41
C LEU A 149 6.87 -24.65 -1.58
N LYS A 150 7.32 -24.35 -2.82
CA LYS A 150 6.87 -25.00 -4.06
C LYS A 150 5.35 -24.87 -4.29
N ILE A 151 4.76 -23.77 -3.82
CA ILE A 151 3.35 -23.45 -4.07
C ILE A 151 3.26 -22.75 -5.43
N PRO A 152 2.43 -23.22 -6.38
CA PRO A 152 2.21 -22.53 -7.65
C PRO A 152 1.72 -21.09 -7.42
N LYS A 153 2.20 -20.14 -8.23
CA LYS A 153 1.77 -18.74 -8.13
C LYS A 153 0.28 -18.54 -8.44
N THR A 154 -0.31 -19.47 -9.20
CA THR A 154 -1.74 -19.50 -9.52
C THR A 154 -2.61 -20.08 -8.40
N ASP A 155 -2.01 -20.74 -7.40
CA ASP A 155 -2.73 -21.27 -6.23
C ASP A 155 -2.92 -20.16 -5.20
N SER A 156 -3.86 -19.24 -5.48
CA SER A 156 -4.13 -18.08 -4.65
C SER A 156 -4.45 -18.42 -3.19
N TYR A 157 -5.13 -19.54 -2.96
CA TYR A 157 -5.52 -19.97 -1.61
C TYR A 157 -4.29 -20.32 -0.76
N ARG A 158 -3.42 -21.22 -1.25
CA ARG A 158 -2.23 -21.62 -0.49
C ARG A 158 -1.19 -20.49 -0.41
N GLN A 159 -1.08 -19.68 -1.46
CA GLN A 159 -0.26 -18.45 -1.44
C GLN A 159 -0.75 -17.51 -0.35
N TYR A 160 -2.07 -17.30 -0.24
CA TYR A 160 -2.64 -16.43 0.78
C TYR A 160 -2.42 -16.95 2.21
N ILE A 161 -2.57 -18.26 2.43
CA ILE A 161 -2.27 -18.86 3.75
C ILE A 161 -0.78 -18.64 4.09
N ALA A 162 0.13 -18.87 3.16
CA ALA A 162 1.56 -18.64 3.39
C ALA A 162 1.87 -17.16 3.65
N TYR A 163 1.12 -16.26 3.04
CA TYR A 163 1.21 -14.82 3.28
C TYR A 163 0.77 -14.44 4.70
N HIS A 164 -0.36 -14.94 5.12
CA HIS A 164 -0.98 -14.63 6.41
C HIS A 164 -0.23 -15.26 7.59
N GLU A 165 0.17 -16.52 7.48
CA GLU A 165 0.86 -17.27 8.53
C GLU A 165 2.38 -17.03 8.55
N GLY A 166 2.94 -16.57 7.44
CA GLY A 166 4.37 -16.52 7.19
C GLY A 166 4.96 -17.90 6.82
N TRP A 167 6.09 -17.89 6.12
CA TRP A 167 6.71 -19.10 5.57
C TRP A 167 7.06 -20.15 6.63
N GLY A 168 7.46 -19.72 7.84
CA GLY A 168 7.80 -20.62 8.96
C GLY A 168 6.58 -21.39 9.47
N ASN A 169 5.48 -20.66 9.72
CA ASN A 169 4.27 -21.24 10.29
C ASN A 169 3.46 -22.03 9.27
N TYR A 170 3.52 -21.70 7.98
CA TYR A 170 2.83 -22.44 6.93
C TYR A 170 3.18 -23.93 6.94
N LYS A 171 4.44 -24.30 7.24
CA LYS A 171 4.86 -25.70 7.33
C LYS A 171 4.15 -26.44 8.48
N ASN A 172 3.86 -25.76 9.57
CA ASN A 172 3.12 -26.32 10.71
C ASN A 172 1.62 -26.41 10.40
N TYR A 173 1.06 -25.38 9.74
CA TYR A 173 -0.33 -25.40 9.25
C TYR A 173 -0.59 -26.65 8.40
N LYS A 174 0.26 -26.91 7.40
CA LYS A 174 0.13 -28.08 6.52
C LYS A 174 0.24 -29.43 7.24
N LYS A 175 0.88 -29.52 8.40
CA LYS A 175 0.92 -30.74 9.20
C LYS A 175 -0.40 -31.05 9.91
N ASN A 176 -1.15 -29.99 10.25
CA ASN A 176 -2.41 -30.11 10.99
C ASN A 176 -3.63 -30.31 10.07
N GLU A 177 -3.48 -30.13 8.75
CA GLU A 177 -4.52 -30.43 7.76
C GLU A 177 -4.56 -31.95 7.35
N LYS A 178 -3.62 -32.75 7.82
CA LYS A 178 -3.56 -34.22 7.59
C LYS A 178 -4.13 -34.98 8.76
#